data_ba9ca1495a74dafc6b88e3dea703a145
#
_entry.id   ba9ca1495a74dafc6b88e3dea703a145
#
_cell.length_a   1.000
_cell.length_b   1.000
_cell.length_c   1.000
_cell.angle_alpha   90.00
_cell.angle_beta   90.00
_cell.angle_gamma   90.00
#
_symmetry.space_group_name_H-M   'P 1'
#
loop_
_entity.id
_entity.type
_entity.pdbx_description
1 polymer ?
#
loop_
_entity_poly.entity_id
_entity_poly.type
_entity_poly.pdbx_seq_one_letter_code
_entity_poly.pdbx_strand_id
1 'polypeptide(L)'
;WRNLNGDATPLAIAEAAQAHTGLTVVLTDSMESTYRLEKNIQFFLAGTDIDVFQFPDQETLPYDVFSPLPELTSVRLATLYRLPIQKQGVLVAPISTLMQRLPPQSYLDHSSFLLNTGDTLNIDDSRRQLESGGYQCVNLVQRHGEFSVRGSIVDFFPMGSSTPYRIDLFDDEVEAIYEFNPETQRSADKVKSIRILPTHEFPLTDEHIKQFRERYAKAFPSNLNKDPVYLNIKSGIPIGGIEYYLPFFFDQLSSLFDYLPKNTMLIETCDGSACATSFYQEIEDRYEQRRHNIERRTLEPNSLYLSAHQVEEACQHFSQVKVADNGKPYTTFKTGTLPDIKPNIKAKKPFSKLHNFTQTYAGKILFTAESAGRREALIETLHKQGYQPRLALSWSDFIENPALHSILVSPLEESLLLEEANLCVITETQLLGERVQQSRRKGKTTDPSAIIRNLTELEVGAPVVHEEHGIGRYLGLQTIVDNSNTAEYLTLEYAKGDRIYIPVASLHLISRYTGASPENAPLHRLGSDQWSKAKKKAAEKLHDVAAELLDIYARRAAKKGYAFKLGSDYQMFANSFPFEETVDQAAAIHAVLEDMTSPQPMDRVVCGDVGFGKTEVAMRAAFI
;
A
#
# COMPACT_ATOMS: atom_id res chain seq x y z
N TRP A 1 -29.51 14.81 -0.19
CA TRP A 1 -29.45 14.65 -1.64
C TRP A 1 -30.20 13.38 -2.05
N ARG A 2 -30.93 13.45 -3.13
CA ARG A 2 -31.76 12.34 -3.61
C ARG A 2 -31.65 12.22 -5.14
N ASN A 3 -31.94 11.02 -5.63
CA ASN A 3 -32.00 10.71 -7.07
C ASN A 3 -30.63 10.94 -7.77
N LEU A 4 -29.57 10.45 -7.14
CA LEU A 4 -28.22 10.38 -7.71
C LEU A 4 -27.99 8.96 -8.26
N ASN A 5 -28.28 8.76 -9.54
CA ASN A 5 -28.16 7.47 -10.21
C ASN A 5 -26.77 7.28 -10.83
N GLY A 6 -26.22 6.07 -10.72
CA GLY A 6 -24.90 5.73 -11.27
C GLY A 6 -23.80 6.60 -10.66
N ASP A 7 -22.82 6.99 -11.46
CA ASP A 7 -21.70 7.86 -11.03
C ASP A 7 -22.09 9.34 -10.85
N ALA A 8 -23.37 9.65 -10.61
CA ALA A 8 -23.82 11.01 -10.27
C ALA A 8 -23.39 11.44 -8.85
N THR A 9 -23.27 10.51 -7.92
CA THR A 9 -22.82 10.81 -6.54
C THR A 9 -21.42 11.42 -6.49
N PRO A 10 -20.36 10.82 -7.08
CA PRO A 10 -19.02 11.43 -7.10
C PRO A 10 -18.98 12.77 -7.85
N LEU A 11 -19.78 12.96 -8.90
CA LEU A 11 -19.89 14.25 -9.56
C LEU A 11 -20.50 15.33 -8.64
N ALA A 12 -21.62 15.02 -7.97
CA ALA A 12 -22.28 15.95 -7.04
C ALA A 12 -21.34 16.31 -5.86
N ILE A 13 -20.56 15.34 -5.37
CA ILE A 13 -19.54 15.58 -4.35
C ILE A 13 -18.44 16.51 -4.88
N ALA A 14 -17.96 16.30 -6.09
CA ALA A 14 -16.93 17.15 -6.71
C ALA A 14 -17.41 18.59 -6.88
N GLU A 15 -18.64 18.80 -7.37
CA GLU A 15 -19.25 20.13 -7.50
C GLU A 15 -19.46 20.80 -6.12
N ALA A 16 -19.92 20.06 -5.13
CA ALA A 16 -20.07 20.58 -3.77
C ALA A 16 -18.71 20.97 -3.15
N ALA A 17 -17.67 20.19 -3.36
CA ALA A 17 -16.31 20.49 -2.89
C ALA A 17 -15.72 21.73 -3.58
N GLN A 18 -16.04 21.96 -4.85
CA GLN A 18 -15.65 23.20 -5.56
C GLN A 18 -16.37 24.43 -5.00
N ALA A 19 -17.63 24.29 -4.66
CA ALA A 19 -18.44 25.38 -4.10
C ALA A 19 -18.13 25.65 -2.61
N HIS A 20 -17.63 24.65 -1.88
CA HIS A 20 -17.31 24.76 -0.46
C HIS A 20 -15.89 25.28 -0.25
N THR A 21 -15.72 26.31 0.60
CA THR A 21 -14.41 26.92 0.89
C THR A 21 -13.62 26.18 1.99
N GLY A 22 -14.15 25.07 2.52
CA GLY A 22 -13.57 24.27 3.56
C GLY A 22 -13.23 22.85 3.10
N LEU A 23 -12.88 22.00 4.07
CA LEU A 23 -12.68 20.57 3.85
C LEU A 23 -14.03 19.88 3.65
N THR A 24 -14.13 19.02 2.65
CA THR A 24 -15.27 18.12 2.45
C THR A 24 -14.83 16.72 2.88
N VAL A 25 -15.54 16.11 3.83
CA VAL A 25 -15.28 14.72 4.27
C VAL A 25 -16.41 13.84 3.78
N VAL A 26 -16.05 12.84 3.01
CA VAL A 26 -17.00 11.87 2.43
C VAL A 26 -16.91 10.57 3.22
N LEU A 27 -18.05 10.19 3.81
CA LEU A 27 -18.17 9.00 4.64
C LEU A 27 -18.74 7.83 3.84
N THR A 28 -18.05 6.71 3.88
CA THR A 28 -18.40 5.49 3.15
C THR A 28 -18.65 4.32 4.10
N ASP A 29 -19.25 3.26 3.58
CA ASP A 29 -19.50 2.01 4.31
C ASP A 29 -18.26 1.11 4.41
N SER A 30 -17.35 1.18 3.43
CA SER A 30 -16.22 0.27 3.30
C SER A 30 -14.99 0.92 2.66
N MET A 31 -13.83 0.28 2.79
CA MET A 31 -12.61 0.72 2.09
C MET A 31 -12.74 0.59 0.58
N GLU A 32 -13.44 -0.43 0.07
CA GLU A 32 -13.70 -0.58 -1.36
C GLU A 32 -14.46 0.62 -1.93
N SER A 33 -15.54 1.02 -1.26
CA SER A 33 -16.29 2.24 -1.60
C SER A 33 -15.44 3.51 -1.47
N THR A 34 -14.54 3.57 -0.47
CA THR A 34 -13.59 4.66 -0.30
C THR A 34 -12.67 4.79 -1.51
N TYR A 35 -12.01 3.71 -1.93
CA TYR A 35 -11.10 3.71 -3.09
C TYR A 35 -11.81 4.07 -4.39
N ARG A 36 -13.01 3.54 -4.59
CA ARG A 36 -13.81 3.84 -5.78
C ARG A 36 -14.21 5.32 -5.83
N LEU A 37 -14.77 5.83 -4.73
CA LEU A 37 -15.19 7.23 -4.66
C LEU A 37 -14.02 8.21 -4.77
N GLU A 38 -12.89 7.94 -4.12
CA GLU A 38 -11.69 8.75 -4.25
C GLU A 38 -11.29 8.93 -5.72
N LYS A 39 -11.14 7.81 -6.46
CA LYS A 39 -10.77 7.85 -7.89
C LYS A 39 -11.79 8.58 -8.74
N ASN A 40 -13.09 8.34 -8.51
CA ASN A 40 -14.15 8.97 -9.28
C ASN A 40 -14.24 10.48 -9.00
N ILE A 41 -14.06 10.90 -7.74
CA ILE A 41 -14.02 12.32 -7.37
C ILE A 41 -12.76 12.99 -7.95
N GLN A 42 -11.59 12.33 -7.89
CA GLN A 42 -10.34 12.82 -8.51
C GLN A 42 -10.52 13.06 -10.02
N PHE A 43 -11.22 12.14 -10.70
CA PHE A 43 -11.53 12.28 -12.13
C PHE A 43 -12.33 13.55 -12.43
N PHE A 44 -13.38 13.84 -11.66
CA PHE A 44 -14.20 15.04 -11.87
C PHE A 44 -13.52 16.34 -11.43
N LEU A 45 -12.58 16.26 -10.48
CA LEU A 45 -11.80 17.40 -10.00
C LEU A 45 -10.47 17.60 -10.77
N ALA A 46 -10.19 16.75 -11.76
CA ALA A 46 -8.95 16.85 -12.55
C ALA A 46 -8.81 18.23 -13.21
N GLY A 47 -7.66 18.89 -12.97
CA GLY A 47 -7.41 20.26 -13.46
C GLY A 47 -7.85 21.38 -12.51
N THR A 48 -8.34 21.04 -11.31
CA THR A 48 -8.57 21.99 -10.21
C THR A 48 -7.46 21.88 -9.16
N ASP A 49 -7.35 22.86 -8.27
CA ASP A 49 -6.40 22.87 -7.14
C ASP A 49 -6.94 22.12 -5.91
N ILE A 50 -8.02 21.35 -6.05
CA ILE A 50 -8.66 20.62 -4.95
C ILE A 50 -8.08 19.21 -4.86
N ASP A 51 -7.33 18.96 -3.81
CA ASP A 51 -6.78 17.64 -3.54
C ASP A 51 -7.85 16.69 -3.02
N VAL A 52 -7.82 15.45 -3.52
CA VAL A 52 -8.63 14.33 -3.01
C VAL A 52 -7.68 13.32 -2.40
N PHE A 53 -7.94 12.94 -1.16
CA PHE A 53 -7.11 12.02 -0.41
C PHE A 53 -7.96 11.18 0.55
N GLN A 54 -7.38 10.11 1.08
CA GLN A 54 -8.09 9.17 1.94
C GLN A 54 -7.49 9.10 3.34
N PHE A 55 -8.31 8.65 4.29
CA PHE A 55 -7.84 8.17 5.59
C PHE A 55 -8.19 6.68 5.69
N PRO A 56 -7.24 5.78 5.37
CA PRO A 56 -7.51 4.35 5.30
C PRO A 56 -7.68 3.75 6.68
N ASP A 57 -8.36 2.61 6.75
CA ASP A 57 -8.34 1.76 7.93
C ASP A 57 -6.96 1.06 8.09
N GLN A 58 -6.79 0.35 9.18
CA GLN A 58 -5.55 -0.35 9.47
C GLN A 58 -5.42 -1.67 8.70
N GLU A 59 -6.43 -2.08 7.95
CA GLU A 59 -6.54 -3.39 7.27
C GLU A 59 -6.25 -4.57 8.22
N THR A 60 -6.46 -4.38 9.51
CA THR A 60 -6.39 -5.40 10.54
C THR A 60 -7.75 -5.51 11.23
N LEU A 61 -8.11 -6.73 11.63
CA LEU A 61 -9.36 -6.91 12.37
C LEU A 61 -9.21 -6.37 13.81
N PRO A 62 -10.27 -5.87 14.44
CA PRO A 62 -10.21 -5.41 15.83
C PRO A 62 -9.57 -6.45 16.75
N TYR A 63 -8.64 -6.02 17.61
CA TYR A 63 -7.86 -6.87 18.52
C TYR A 63 -7.00 -7.95 17.83
N ASP A 64 -6.55 -7.71 16.60
CA ASP A 64 -5.65 -8.63 15.91
C ASP A 64 -4.26 -8.66 16.57
N VAL A 65 -3.51 -9.71 16.24
CA VAL A 65 -2.13 -9.89 16.72
C VAL A 65 -1.09 -9.24 15.79
N PHE A 66 -1.54 -8.73 14.66
CA PHE A 66 -0.70 -8.06 13.65
C PHE A 66 -0.87 -6.55 13.72
N SER A 67 0.22 -5.84 13.47
CA SER A 67 0.20 -4.39 13.25
C SER A 67 -0.12 -4.08 11.78
N PRO A 68 -0.65 -2.87 11.50
CA PRO A 68 -0.86 -2.38 10.15
C PRO A 68 0.43 -2.38 9.33
N LEU A 69 0.31 -2.47 8.01
CA LEU A 69 1.45 -2.32 7.11
C LEU A 69 2.07 -0.92 7.24
N PRO A 70 3.42 -0.78 7.17
CA PRO A 70 4.07 0.53 7.24
C PRO A 70 3.57 1.54 6.21
N GLU A 71 3.19 1.08 5.02
CA GLU A 71 2.62 1.90 3.96
C GLU A 71 1.28 2.52 4.38
N LEU A 72 0.40 1.76 5.04
CA LEU A 72 -0.88 2.26 5.55
C LEU A 72 -0.67 3.25 6.69
N THR A 73 0.23 2.90 7.64
CA THR A 73 0.61 3.81 8.74
C THR A 73 1.18 5.12 8.19
N SER A 74 1.98 5.05 7.11
CA SER A 74 2.54 6.22 6.42
C SER A 74 1.44 7.14 5.88
N VAL A 75 0.45 6.60 5.17
CA VAL A 75 -0.69 7.36 4.63
C VAL A 75 -1.52 7.97 5.76
N ARG A 76 -1.79 7.21 6.83
CA ARG A 76 -2.55 7.67 7.99
C ARG A 76 -1.86 8.83 8.70
N LEU A 77 -0.58 8.71 9.00
CA LEU A 77 0.23 9.76 9.64
C LEU A 77 0.31 11.02 8.78
N ALA A 78 0.51 10.87 7.46
CA ALA A 78 0.49 12.00 6.53
C ALA A 78 -0.84 12.74 6.54
N THR A 79 -1.94 11.98 6.52
CA THR A 79 -3.29 12.55 6.54
C THR A 79 -3.57 13.26 7.87
N LEU A 80 -3.28 12.63 9.01
CA LEU A 80 -3.47 13.24 10.34
C LEU A 80 -2.64 14.52 10.51
N TYR A 81 -1.40 14.53 10.03
CA TYR A 81 -0.55 15.72 10.08
C TYR A 81 -1.10 16.86 9.21
N ARG A 82 -1.68 16.52 8.04
CA ARG A 82 -2.18 17.47 7.05
C ARG A 82 -3.53 18.09 7.45
N LEU A 83 -4.43 17.30 8.04
CA LEU A 83 -5.82 17.68 8.28
C LEU A 83 -5.99 19.02 9.01
N PRO A 84 -5.29 19.31 10.13
CA PRO A 84 -5.52 20.55 10.89
C PRO A 84 -5.19 21.84 10.11
N ILE A 85 -4.33 21.75 9.10
CA ILE A 85 -3.89 22.89 8.28
C ILE A 85 -4.53 22.93 6.90
N GLN A 86 -5.36 21.92 6.58
CA GLN A 86 -6.00 21.80 5.26
C GLN A 86 -7.10 22.85 5.11
N LYS A 87 -6.96 23.73 4.12
CA LYS A 87 -7.94 24.79 3.87
C LYS A 87 -9.12 24.30 3.06
N GLN A 88 -8.86 23.62 1.94
CA GLN A 88 -9.86 23.07 1.03
C GLN A 88 -9.37 21.72 0.50
N GLY A 89 -10.26 20.79 0.27
CA GLY A 89 -9.94 19.44 -0.23
C GLY A 89 -11.09 18.48 0.00
N VAL A 90 -10.91 17.24 -0.44
CA VAL A 90 -11.86 16.15 -0.21
C VAL A 90 -11.12 15.01 0.50
N LEU A 91 -11.56 14.69 1.71
CA LEU A 91 -11.14 13.50 2.45
C LEU A 91 -12.20 12.41 2.28
N VAL A 92 -11.81 11.22 1.85
CA VAL A 92 -12.71 10.06 1.80
C VAL A 92 -12.29 9.04 2.86
N ALA A 93 -13.23 8.62 3.70
CA ALA A 93 -12.93 7.69 4.78
C ALA A 93 -14.13 6.77 5.09
N PRO A 94 -13.92 5.50 5.45
CA PRO A 94 -15.00 4.64 5.90
C PRO A 94 -15.40 4.98 7.34
N ILE A 95 -16.65 4.72 7.69
CA ILE A 95 -17.21 4.94 9.04
C ILE A 95 -16.38 4.19 10.11
N SER A 96 -15.91 2.99 9.81
CA SER A 96 -15.07 2.19 10.72
C SER A 96 -13.81 2.94 11.17
N THR A 97 -13.22 3.74 10.29
CA THR A 97 -12.02 4.52 10.60
C THR A 97 -12.33 5.73 11.48
N LEU A 98 -13.51 6.37 11.30
CA LEU A 98 -13.94 7.46 12.17
C LEU A 98 -14.14 7.01 13.62
N MET A 99 -14.50 5.74 13.82
CA MET A 99 -14.72 5.18 15.15
C MET A 99 -13.44 4.92 15.92
N GLN A 100 -12.27 4.89 15.26
CA GLN A 100 -10.99 4.63 15.91
C GLN A 100 -10.54 5.83 16.76
N ARG A 101 -10.03 5.53 17.95
CA ARG A 101 -9.30 6.53 18.73
C ARG A 101 -7.88 6.66 18.22
N LEU A 102 -7.41 7.89 18.16
CA LEU A 102 -6.17 8.30 17.52
C LEU A 102 -5.23 8.96 18.54
N PRO A 103 -3.92 9.05 18.24
CA PRO A 103 -3.02 9.84 19.06
C PRO A 103 -3.49 11.29 19.13
N PRO A 104 -3.10 12.07 20.15
CA PRO A 104 -3.36 13.50 20.18
C PRO A 104 -2.56 14.23 19.10
N GLN A 105 -3.11 15.32 18.55
CA GLN A 105 -2.46 16.14 17.54
C GLN A 105 -1.07 16.61 17.99
N SER A 106 -0.94 16.98 19.27
CA SER A 106 0.33 17.41 19.86
C SER A 106 1.46 16.39 19.72
N TYR A 107 1.16 15.09 19.68
CA TYR A 107 2.17 14.07 19.44
C TYR A 107 2.78 14.20 18.05
N LEU A 108 1.96 14.36 17.01
CA LEU A 108 2.45 14.52 15.65
C LEU A 108 3.22 15.83 15.46
N ASP A 109 2.76 16.92 16.09
CA ASP A 109 3.43 18.21 16.02
C ASP A 109 4.83 18.17 16.65
N HIS A 110 4.99 17.49 17.80
CA HIS A 110 6.28 17.38 18.48
C HIS A 110 7.21 16.31 17.88
N SER A 111 6.65 15.27 17.25
CA SER A 111 7.41 14.16 16.69
C SER A 111 7.74 14.33 15.21
N SER A 112 7.34 15.45 14.61
CA SER A 112 7.61 15.74 13.20
C SER A 112 8.59 16.90 13.05
N PHE A 113 9.47 16.83 12.05
CA PHE A 113 10.39 17.93 11.74
C PHE A 113 10.57 18.09 10.22
N LEU A 114 10.97 19.30 9.83
CA LEU A 114 11.28 19.64 8.44
C LEU A 114 12.80 19.72 8.30
N LEU A 115 13.34 19.02 7.32
CA LEU A 115 14.75 19.09 6.95
C LEU A 115 14.88 19.81 5.62
N ASN A 116 15.71 20.87 5.58
CA ASN A 116 15.94 21.67 4.38
C ASN A 116 17.39 21.53 3.92
N THR A 117 17.62 21.81 2.65
CA THR A 117 18.98 22.05 2.15
C THR A 117 19.61 23.23 2.89
N GLY A 118 20.84 23.06 3.39
CA GLY A 118 21.56 24.03 4.23
C GLY A 118 21.37 23.86 5.74
N ASP A 119 20.49 22.95 6.18
CA ASP A 119 20.36 22.61 7.60
C ASP A 119 21.58 21.79 8.07
N THR A 120 21.90 21.88 9.37
CA THR A 120 22.94 21.03 9.98
C THR A 120 22.35 19.70 10.41
N LEU A 121 22.93 18.60 9.95
CA LEU A 121 22.52 17.24 10.26
C LEU A 121 23.73 16.44 10.79
N ASN A 122 23.91 16.40 12.08
CA ASN A 122 24.90 15.50 12.66
C ASN A 122 24.44 14.04 12.53
N ILE A 123 25.24 13.22 11.88
CA ILE A 123 24.87 11.82 11.52
C ILE A 123 24.57 11.00 12.77
N ASP A 124 25.40 11.08 13.81
CA ASP A 124 25.24 10.24 15.01
C ASP A 124 24.02 10.66 15.84
N ASP A 125 23.77 11.96 15.96
CA ASP A 125 22.60 12.49 16.65
C ASP A 125 21.33 12.18 15.88
N SER A 126 21.34 12.36 14.57
CA SER A 126 20.21 12.07 13.69
C SER A 126 19.88 10.58 13.67
N ARG A 127 20.90 9.72 13.64
CA ARG A 127 20.72 8.28 13.76
C ARG A 127 19.98 7.92 15.06
N ARG A 128 20.44 8.44 16.20
CA ARG A 128 19.79 8.21 17.50
C ARG A 128 18.35 8.74 17.52
N GLN A 129 18.12 9.91 16.93
CA GLN A 129 16.80 10.51 16.84
C GLN A 129 15.86 9.69 15.94
N LEU A 130 16.33 9.22 14.79
CA LEU A 130 15.56 8.37 13.89
C LEU A 130 15.24 7.02 14.55
N GLU A 131 16.23 6.36 15.15
CA GLU A 131 16.03 5.09 15.87
C GLU A 131 15.04 5.25 17.04
N SER A 132 15.12 6.35 17.80
CA SER A 132 14.13 6.66 18.85
C SER A 132 12.74 6.98 18.32
N GLY A 133 12.65 7.51 17.09
CA GLY A 133 11.41 7.71 16.33
C GLY A 133 10.86 6.43 15.69
N GLY A 134 11.53 5.29 15.89
CA GLY A 134 11.13 3.98 15.41
C GLY A 134 11.63 3.64 14.00
N TYR A 135 12.46 4.48 13.39
CA TYR A 135 13.09 4.18 12.10
C TYR A 135 14.12 3.08 12.25
N GLN A 136 14.20 2.19 11.25
CA GLN A 136 15.12 1.07 11.22
C GLN A 136 16.34 1.37 10.35
N CYS A 137 17.53 1.21 10.93
CA CYS A 137 18.78 1.30 10.18
C CYS A 137 18.98 0.02 9.35
N VAL A 138 19.05 0.16 8.04
CA VAL A 138 19.20 -0.95 7.07
C VAL A 138 20.36 -0.68 6.12
N ASN A 139 20.84 -1.73 5.44
CA ASN A 139 21.89 -1.55 4.42
C ASN A 139 21.34 -0.94 3.13
N LEU A 140 20.10 -1.23 2.80
CA LEU A 140 19.43 -0.79 1.58
C LEU A 140 18.01 -0.38 1.89
N VAL A 141 17.68 0.89 1.67
CA VAL A 141 16.36 1.45 1.94
C VAL A 141 15.39 1.05 0.84
N GLN A 142 14.30 0.40 1.23
CA GLN A 142 13.26 -0.10 0.33
C GLN A 142 11.83 0.22 0.79
N ARG A 143 11.61 0.39 2.11
CA ARG A 143 10.28 0.55 2.71
C ARG A 143 10.21 1.80 3.58
N HIS A 144 8.99 2.27 3.81
CA HIS A 144 8.74 3.35 4.77
C HIS A 144 9.30 3.00 6.16
N GLY A 145 9.87 3.98 6.83
CA GLY A 145 10.47 3.79 8.14
C GLY A 145 11.89 3.23 8.12
N GLU A 146 12.50 3.05 6.96
CA GLU A 146 13.89 2.61 6.83
C GLU A 146 14.83 3.78 6.54
N PHE A 147 16.06 3.70 7.08
CA PHE A 147 17.16 4.59 6.71
C PHE A 147 18.50 3.84 6.62
N SER A 148 19.46 4.40 5.89
CA SER A 148 20.81 3.87 5.73
C SER A 148 21.81 5.01 5.76
N VAL A 149 22.95 4.80 6.42
CA VAL A 149 24.04 5.78 6.47
C VAL A 149 25.27 5.16 5.81
N ARG A 150 25.80 5.84 4.78
CA ARG A 150 26.97 5.40 4.01
C ARG A 150 27.93 6.56 3.78
N GLY A 151 28.89 6.73 4.68
CA GLY A 151 29.79 7.89 4.66
C GLY A 151 29.03 9.19 4.85
N SER A 152 29.09 10.11 3.89
CA SER A 152 28.36 11.38 3.89
C SER A 152 26.96 11.28 3.27
N ILE A 153 26.48 10.09 2.95
CA ILE A 153 25.17 9.89 2.32
C ILE A 153 24.23 9.23 3.33
N VAL A 154 23.04 9.83 3.48
CA VAL A 154 21.94 9.26 4.27
C VAL A 154 20.78 8.98 3.33
N ASP A 155 20.49 7.71 3.09
CA ASP A 155 19.30 7.27 2.38
C ASP A 155 18.17 7.06 3.38
N PHE A 156 16.96 7.47 3.02
CA PHE A 156 15.88 7.57 3.98
C PHE A 156 14.52 7.48 3.30
N PHE A 157 13.61 6.63 3.82
CA PHE A 157 12.23 6.55 3.36
C PHE A 157 11.29 7.05 4.47
N PRO A 158 10.97 8.35 4.49
CA PRO A 158 10.16 8.92 5.55
C PRO A 158 8.70 8.44 5.48
N MET A 159 8.09 8.35 6.64
CA MET A 159 6.63 8.23 6.72
C MET A 159 5.99 9.49 6.14
N GLY A 160 4.89 9.31 5.44
CA GLY A 160 4.17 10.41 4.78
C GLY A 160 4.67 10.78 3.39
N SER A 161 5.72 10.14 2.89
CA SER A 161 6.20 10.35 1.52
C SER A 161 5.89 9.17 0.62
N SER A 162 5.68 9.42 -0.67
CA SER A 162 5.52 8.37 -1.69
C SER A 162 6.86 7.84 -2.23
N THR A 163 7.96 8.59 -2.02
CA THR A 163 9.31 8.31 -2.54
C THR A 163 10.33 8.41 -1.42
N PRO A 164 11.39 7.59 -1.44
CA PRO A 164 12.53 7.75 -0.55
C PRO A 164 13.47 8.86 -1.01
N TYR A 165 14.28 9.38 -0.08
CA TYR A 165 15.20 10.46 -0.32
C TYR A 165 16.64 10.06 0.02
N ARG A 166 17.56 10.63 -0.75
CA ARG A 166 19.00 10.59 -0.53
C ARG A 166 19.48 11.97 -0.14
N ILE A 167 20.08 12.06 1.02
CA ILE A 167 20.64 13.29 1.59
C ILE A 167 22.15 13.21 1.43
N ASP A 168 22.71 14.14 0.68
CA ASP A 168 24.17 14.31 0.55
C ASP A 168 24.61 15.36 1.57
N LEU A 169 25.61 15.00 2.39
CA LEU A 169 26.15 15.88 3.41
C LEU A 169 27.57 16.34 3.02
N PHE A 170 27.84 17.63 3.24
CA PHE A 170 29.20 18.16 3.28
C PHE A 170 29.55 18.47 4.74
N ASP A 171 30.42 17.67 5.35
CA ASP A 171 30.59 17.57 6.81
C ASP A 171 29.20 17.29 7.47
N ASP A 172 28.69 18.19 8.27
CA ASP A 172 27.38 18.09 8.92
C ASP A 172 26.30 18.95 8.23
N GLU A 173 26.57 19.60 7.08
CA GLU A 173 25.61 20.42 6.34
C GLU A 173 24.91 19.64 5.22
N VAL A 174 23.59 19.75 5.11
CA VAL A 174 22.80 19.16 4.03
C VAL A 174 23.07 19.90 2.72
N GLU A 175 23.97 19.39 1.89
CA GLU A 175 24.32 19.98 0.60
C GLU A 175 23.17 19.83 -0.43
N ALA A 176 22.57 18.64 -0.47
CA ALA A 176 21.50 18.34 -1.40
C ALA A 176 20.59 17.21 -0.90
N ILE A 177 19.32 17.25 -1.33
CA ILE A 177 18.34 16.21 -1.11
C ILE A 177 17.80 15.76 -2.46
N TYR A 178 17.84 14.47 -2.75
CA TYR A 178 17.34 13.87 -3.99
C TYR A 178 16.27 12.84 -3.68
N GLU A 179 15.23 12.79 -4.49
CA GLU A 179 14.42 11.57 -4.58
C GLU A 179 15.26 10.44 -5.17
N PHE A 180 14.98 9.20 -4.81
CA PHE A 180 15.59 8.06 -5.47
C PHE A 180 14.62 6.90 -5.65
N ASN A 181 14.90 6.06 -6.63
CA ASN A 181 14.10 4.88 -6.87
C ASN A 181 14.58 3.74 -5.96
N PRO A 182 13.72 3.16 -5.09
CA PRO A 182 14.13 2.13 -4.13
C PRO A 182 14.52 0.79 -4.79
N GLU A 183 14.05 0.51 -6.02
CA GLU A 183 14.40 -0.71 -6.75
C GLU A 183 15.77 -0.58 -7.43
N THR A 184 16.03 0.54 -8.11
CA THR A 184 17.27 0.77 -8.87
C THR A 184 18.34 1.48 -8.07
N GLN A 185 18.01 2.05 -6.92
CA GLN A 185 18.89 2.84 -6.03
C GLN A 185 19.50 4.08 -6.72
N ARG A 186 18.91 4.54 -7.82
CA ARG A 186 19.38 5.72 -8.55
C ARG A 186 18.64 6.97 -8.08
N SER A 187 19.41 8.03 -7.86
CA SER A 187 18.86 9.36 -7.57
C SER A 187 18.08 9.90 -8.77
N ALA A 188 17.01 10.63 -8.49
CA ALA A 188 16.13 11.28 -9.45
C ALA A 188 16.15 12.80 -9.20
N ASP A 189 15.00 13.43 -8.99
CA ASP A 189 14.86 14.86 -8.90
C ASP A 189 15.39 15.42 -7.56
N LYS A 190 15.95 16.65 -7.63
CA LYS A 190 16.40 17.38 -6.45
C LYS A 190 15.23 18.11 -5.80
N VAL A 191 15.09 17.95 -4.48
CA VAL A 191 14.09 18.65 -3.68
C VAL A 191 14.75 19.60 -2.68
N LYS A 192 14.02 20.61 -2.21
CA LYS A 192 14.54 21.63 -1.29
C LYS A 192 14.36 21.25 0.16
N SER A 193 13.33 20.51 0.47
CA SER A 193 12.97 20.12 1.83
C SER A 193 12.21 18.81 1.86
N ILE A 194 12.34 18.09 2.97
CA ILE A 194 11.57 16.88 3.26
C ILE A 194 10.98 16.99 4.67
N ARG A 195 9.78 16.45 4.83
CA ARG A 195 9.15 16.31 6.14
C ARG A 195 9.35 14.90 6.66
N ILE A 196 9.70 14.81 7.92
CA ILE A 196 9.94 13.57 8.62
C ILE A 196 8.85 13.42 9.68
N LEU A 197 8.01 12.38 9.55
CA LEU A 197 6.98 12.01 10.51
C LEU A 197 7.45 10.83 11.36
N PRO A 198 6.86 10.58 12.55
CA PRO A 198 7.16 9.38 13.34
C PRO A 198 6.75 8.12 12.57
N THR A 199 7.32 6.96 12.93
CA THR A 199 7.01 5.69 12.23
C THR A 199 5.74 5.02 12.73
N HIS A 200 5.24 5.40 13.90
CA HIS A 200 4.08 4.80 14.56
C HIS A 200 3.09 5.86 15.01
N GLU A 201 1.85 5.47 15.22
CA GLU A 201 0.82 6.30 15.86
C GLU A 201 1.01 6.40 17.39
N PHE A 202 2.11 5.88 17.93
CA PHE A 202 2.47 5.90 19.36
C PHE A 202 3.98 6.10 19.53
N PRO A 203 4.43 6.73 20.63
CA PRO A 203 5.85 6.94 20.91
C PRO A 203 6.47 5.75 21.67
N LEU A 204 7.75 5.46 21.39
CA LEU A 204 8.54 4.45 22.11
C LEU A 204 9.77 5.07 22.82
N THR A 205 9.66 6.31 23.27
CA THR A 205 10.70 6.93 24.09
C THR A 205 10.67 6.38 25.53
N ASP A 206 11.79 6.49 26.25
CA ASP A 206 11.91 5.98 27.63
C ASP A 206 10.81 6.52 28.56
N GLU A 207 10.42 7.78 28.39
CA GLU A 207 9.34 8.40 29.14
C GLU A 207 7.99 7.72 28.88
N HIS A 208 7.65 7.51 27.61
CA HIS A 208 6.38 6.90 27.22
C HIS A 208 6.35 5.39 27.53
N ILE A 209 7.49 4.71 27.46
CA ILE A 209 7.63 3.31 27.93
C ILE A 209 7.37 3.23 29.44
N LYS A 210 7.88 4.18 30.22
CA LYS A 210 7.61 4.25 31.66
C LYS A 210 6.14 4.49 31.93
N GLN A 211 5.52 5.45 31.25
CA GLN A 211 4.10 5.77 31.35
C GLN A 211 3.21 4.56 30.97
N PHE A 212 3.54 3.89 29.87
CA PHE A 212 2.87 2.66 29.45
C PHE A 212 2.91 1.62 30.58
N ARG A 213 4.09 1.36 31.13
CA ARG A 213 4.28 0.34 32.18
C ARG A 213 3.47 0.62 33.43
N GLU A 214 3.43 1.87 33.87
CA GLU A 214 2.66 2.29 35.04
C GLU A 214 1.17 2.09 34.84
N ARG A 215 0.64 2.47 33.67
CA ARG A 215 -0.78 2.33 33.33
C ARG A 215 -1.17 0.88 33.07
N TYR A 216 -0.32 0.14 32.34
CA TYR A 216 -0.53 -1.28 32.09
C TYR A 216 -0.56 -2.09 33.40
N ALA A 217 0.37 -1.82 34.32
CA ALA A 217 0.41 -2.46 35.62
C ALA A 217 -0.82 -2.14 36.49
N LYS A 218 -1.36 -0.91 36.35
CA LYS A 218 -2.60 -0.51 37.05
C LYS A 218 -3.82 -1.22 36.48
N ALA A 219 -3.90 -1.35 35.16
CA ALA A 219 -5.02 -2.00 34.47
C ALA A 219 -4.97 -3.53 34.64
N PHE A 220 -3.77 -4.11 34.63
CA PHE A 220 -3.53 -5.54 34.67
C PHE A 220 -2.52 -5.94 35.77
N PRO A 221 -2.89 -5.90 37.05
CA PRO A 221 -1.94 -6.01 38.16
C PRO A 221 -1.36 -7.42 38.37
N SER A 222 -1.85 -8.45 37.67
CA SER A 222 -1.43 -9.85 37.90
C SER A 222 -0.38 -10.31 36.89
N ASN A 223 0.65 -11.03 37.38
CA ASN A 223 1.65 -11.75 36.56
C ASN A 223 2.49 -10.93 35.57
N LEU A 224 2.76 -9.66 35.85
CA LEU A 224 3.53 -8.75 34.97
C LEU A 224 4.91 -9.31 34.56
N ASN A 225 5.57 -10.05 35.44
CA ASN A 225 6.89 -10.65 35.15
C ASN A 225 6.85 -11.82 34.15
N LYS A 226 5.66 -12.26 33.75
CA LYS A 226 5.44 -13.30 32.74
C LYS A 226 4.58 -12.81 31.57
N ASP A 227 4.18 -11.55 31.60
CA ASP A 227 3.34 -10.95 30.56
C ASP A 227 4.20 -10.53 29.36
N PRO A 228 4.04 -11.15 28.18
CA PRO A 228 4.88 -10.85 27.02
C PRO A 228 4.75 -9.41 26.53
N VAL A 229 3.54 -8.82 26.61
CA VAL A 229 3.29 -7.41 26.21
C VAL A 229 4.10 -6.47 27.10
N TYR A 230 3.97 -6.64 28.42
CA TYR A 230 4.67 -5.81 29.39
C TYR A 230 6.19 -5.91 29.28
N LEU A 231 6.72 -7.14 29.09
CA LEU A 231 8.17 -7.38 29.03
C LEU A 231 8.79 -6.82 27.74
N ASN A 232 8.14 -7.01 26.60
CA ASN A 232 8.64 -6.48 25.33
C ASN A 232 8.66 -4.95 25.34
N ILE A 233 7.55 -4.30 25.74
CA ILE A 233 7.51 -2.83 25.81
C ILE A 233 8.51 -2.30 26.84
N LYS A 234 8.73 -2.99 27.94
CA LYS A 234 9.79 -2.63 28.91
C LYS A 234 11.18 -2.61 28.26
N SER A 235 11.41 -3.45 27.27
CA SER A 235 12.68 -3.52 26.53
C SER A 235 12.70 -2.62 25.29
N GLY A 236 11.69 -1.76 25.07
CA GLY A 236 11.58 -0.90 23.90
C GLY A 236 11.25 -1.64 22.62
N ILE A 237 10.77 -2.87 22.70
CA ILE A 237 10.45 -3.71 21.54
C ILE A 237 8.95 -3.64 21.27
N PRO A 238 8.50 -3.08 20.13
CA PRO A 238 7.10 -3.09 19.75
C PRO A 238 6.66 -4.52 19.41
N ILE A 239 5.49 -4.89 19.90
CA ILE A 239 4.85 -6.16 19.56
C ILE A 239 3.82 -5.96 18.44
N GLY A 240 3.55 -6.97 17.63
CA GLY A 240 2.47 -6.90 16.65
C GLY A 240 1.13 -6.59 17.34
N GLY A 241 0.29 -5.70 16.78
CA GLY A 241 -0.98 -5.24 17.35
C GLY A 241 -0.86 -4.39 18.61
N ILE A 242 0.26 -3.71 18.79
CA ILE A 242 0.50 -2.77 19.89
C ILE A 242 -0.46 -1.57 19.83
N GLU A 243 -1.01 -1.28 18.68
CA GLU A 243 -2.01 -0.24 18.42
C GLU A 243 -3.25 -0.38 19.33
N TYR A 244 -3.58 -1.61 19.75
CA TYR A 244 -4.67 -1.87 20.69
C TYR A 244 -4.32 -1.55 22.16
N TYR A 245 -3.13 -1.02 22.40
CA TYR A 245 -2.69 -0.51 23.70
C TYR A 245 -2.42 1.00 23.70
N LEU A 246 -2.86 1.69 22.64
CA LEU A 246 -2.69 3.14 22.48
C LEU A 246 -3.06 3.97 23.73
N PRO A 247 -4.14 3.66 24.50
CA PRO A 247 -4.50 4.38 25.72
C PRO A 247 -3.42 4.39 26.81
N PHE A 248 -2.46 3.49 26.76
CA PHE A 248 -1.39 3.46 27.75
C PHE A 248 -0.24 4.43 27.44
N PHE A 249 -0.13 4.89 26.20
CA PHE A 249 0.91 5.83 25.78
C PHE A 249 0.53 7.29 26.00
N PHE A 250 -0.77 7.63 26.06
CA PHE A 250 -1.25 9.01 26.11
C PHE A 250 -2.19 9.25 27.29
N ASP A 251 -2.24 10.50 27.79
CA ASP A 251 -3.18 10.90 28.83
C ASP A 251 -4.61 10.95 28.30
N GLN A 252 -4.75 11.44 27.08
CA GLN A 252 -6.01 11.53 26.36
C GLN A 252 -5.79 11.14 24.90
N LEU A 253 -6.73 10.43 24.34
CA LEU A 253 -6.76 10.11 22.91
C LEU A 253 -7.69 11.06 22.19
N SER A 254 -7.39 11.31 20.94
CA SER A 254 -8.22 12.05 20.00
C SER A 254 -9.08 11.10 19.15
N SER A 255 -9.95 11.68 18.37
CA SER A 255 -10.69 11.06 17.27
C SER A 255 -10.37 11.80 15.98
N LEU A 256 -10.80 11.28 14.83
CA LEU A 256 -10.62 12.01 13.57
C LEU A 256 -11.29 13.37 13.59
N PHE A 257 -12.43 13.50 14.30
CA PHE A 257 -13.17 14.76 14.43
C PHE A 257 -12.35 15.89 15.07
N ASP A 258 -11.43 15.55 15.99
CA ASP A 258 -10.55 16.53 16.65
C ASP A 258 -9.47 17.09 15.71
N TYR A 259 -9.20 16.40 14.59
CA TYR A 259 -8.27 16.84 13.55
C TYR A 259 -8.95 17.66 12.45
N LEU A 260 -10.29 17.62 12.35
CA LEU A 260 -11.00 18.30 11.29
C LEU A 260 -11.07 19.82 11.52
N PRO A 261 -10.83 20.64 10.49
CA PRO A 261 -11.09 22.09 10.56
C PRO A 261 -12.54 22.39 10.89
N LYS A 262 -12.80 23.50 11.56
CA LYS A 262 -14.17 23.90 11.96
C LYS A 262 -15.12 24.09 10.77
N ASN A 263 -14.58 24.57 9.62
CA ASN A 263 -15.35 24.74 8.39
C ASN A 263 -15.29 23.45 7.53
N THR A 264 -15.67 22.32 8.15
CA THR A 264 -15.75 21.03 7.44
C THR A 264 -17.21 20.72 7.12
N MET A 265 -17.44 20.20 5.92
CA MET A 265 -18.73 19.63 5.49
C MET A 265 -18.60 18.10 5.42
N LEU A 266 -19.52 17.40 6.10
CA LEU A 266 -19.61 15.93 6.05
C LEU A 266 -20.64 15.51 5.00
N ILE A 267 -20.27 14.58 4.12
CA ILE A 267 -21.18 13.98 3.15
C ILE A 267 -21.28 12.48 3.44
N GLU A 268 -22.41 12.02 3.93
CA GLU A 268 -22.67 10.60 4.17
C GLU A 268 -23.24 9.96 2.90
N THR A 269 -22.51 8.98 2.34
CA THR A 269 -22.93 8.23 1.13
C THR A 269 -23.60 6.89 1.47
N CYS A 270 -23.65 6.54 2.76
CA CYS A 270 -24.27 5.33 3.30
C CYS A 270 -25.10 5.66 4.55
N ASP A 271 -25.80 4.68 5.10
CA ASP A 271 -26.42 4.82 6.43
C ASP A 271 -25.32 4.74 7.51
N GLY A 272 -24.77 5.91 7.87
CA GLY A 272 -23.68 6.02 8.82
C GLY A 272 -23.98 5.41 10.19
N SER A 273 -25.21 5.56 10.68
CA SER A 273 -25.62 4.99 11.97
C SER A 273 -25.68 3.46 11.93
N ALA A 274 -26.22 2.88 10.86
CA ALA A 274 -26.25 1.43 10.68
C ALA A 274 -24.85 0.84 10.53
N CYS A 275 -23.98 1.48 9.73
CA CYS A 275 -22.57 1.07 9.56
C CYS A 275 -21.81 1.13 10.89
N ALA A 276 -21.95 2.22 11.65
CA ALA A 276 -21.28 2.38 12.95
C ALA A 276 -21.77 1.34 13.97
N THR A 277 -23.07 1.07 14.00
CA THR A 277 -23.65 0.05 14.91
C THR A 277 -23.15 -1.34 14.57
N SER A 278 -23.13 -1.70 13.28
CA SER A 278 -22.65 -3.01 12.83
C SER A 278 -21.17 -3.21 13.14
N PHE A 279 -20.35 -2.21 12.91
CA PHE A 279 -18.91 -2.30 13.20
C PHE A 279 -18.62 -2.35 14.71
N TYR A 280 -19.38 -1.59 15.52
CA TYR A 280 -19.21 -1.64 16.98
C TYR A 280 -19.61 -3.02 17.54
N GLN A 281 -20.64 -3.65 17.00
CA GLN A 281 -21.03 -5.02 17.35
C GLN A 281 -19.91 -6.02 17.01
N GLU A 282 -19.28 -5.88 15.86
CA GLU A 282 -18.12 -6.71 15.51
C GLU A 282 -16.97 -6.53 16.51
N ILE A 283 -16.69 -5.30 16.94
CA ILE A 283 -15.67 -5.01 17.95
C ILE A 283 -16.00 -5.70 19.27
N GLU A 284 -17.26 -5.62 19.74
CA GLU A 284 -17.72 -6.27 20.98
C GLU A 284 -17.60 -7.79 20.90
N ASP A 285 -18.03 -8.39 19.79
CA ASP A 285 -17.95 -9.84 19.58
C ASP A 285 -16.50 -10.32 19.62
N ARG A 286 -15.58 -9.57 19.00
CA ARG A 286 -14.14 -9.91 19.02
C ARG A 286 -13.51 -9.68 20.39
N TYR A 287 -13.92 -8.64 21.11
CA TYR A 287 -13.50 -8.43 22.49
C TYR A 287 -13.91 -9.59 23.38
N GLU A 288 -15.19 -10.02 23.32
CA GLU A 288 -15.70 -11.16 24.11
C GLU A 288 -14.91 -12.45 23.83
N GLN A 289 -14.52 -12.70 22.59
CA GLN A 289 -13.70 -13.86 22.23
C GLN A 289 -12.27 -13.80 22.81
N ARG A 290 -11.72 -12.59 23.01
CA ARG A 290 -10.31 -12.40 23.36
C ARG A 290 -10.06 -11.94 24.80
N ARG A 291 -11.04 -11.40 25.50
CA ARG A 291 -10.87 -10.83 26.85
C ARG A 291 -10.33 -11.79 27.91
N HIS A 292 -10.44 -13.09 27.68
CA HIS A 292 -9.92 -14.12 28.59
C HIS A 292 -8.50 -14.60 28.25
N ASN A 293 -7.87 -14.04 27.21
CA ASN A 293 -6.51 -14.39 26.85
C ASN A 293 -5.53 -13.79 27.86
N ILE A 294 -4.83 -14.67 28.60
CA ILE A 294 -3.88 -14.28 29.66
C ILE A 294 -2.56 -13.78 29.06
N GLU A 295 -2.16 -14.32 27.92
CA GLU A 295 -0.90 -13.95 27.25
C GLU A 295 -1.01 -12.61 26.53
N ARG A 296 -2.24 -12.22 26.15
CA ARG A 296 -2.50 -10.98 25.45
C ARG A 296 -3.79 -10.35 25.96
N ARG A 297 -3.65 -9.54 26.99
CA ARG A 297 -4.76 -8.87 27.64
C ARG A 297 -5.34 -7.79 26.74
N THR A 298 -6.65 -7.66 26.70
CA THR A 298 -7.37 -6.73 25.85
C THR A 298 -8.01 -5.61 26.67
N LEU A 299 -8.00 -4.40 26.12
CA LEU A 299 -8.74 -3.26 26.66
C LEU A 299 -10.21 -3.30 26.22
N GLU A 300 -11.08 -2.69 27.01
CA GLU A 300 -12.50 -2.56 26.65
C GLU A 300 -12.69 -1.75 25.36
N PRO A 301 -13.70 -2.07 24.53
CA PRO A 301 -13.97 -1.40 23.26
C PRO A 301 -14.00 0.12 23.32
N ASN A 302 -14.66 0.68 24.34
CA ASN A 302 -14.80 2.13 24.52
C ASN A 302 -13.46 2.88 24.75
N SER A 303 -12.41 2.17 25.14
CA SER A 303 -11.06 2.72 25.28
C SER A 303 -10.36 2.94 23.94
N LEU A 304 -10.75 2.21 22.91
CA LEU A 304 -10.11 2.17 21.59
C LEU A 304 -10.98 2.72 20.46
N TYR A 305 -12.30 2.71 20.67
CA TYR A 305 -13.27 3.07 19.66
C TYR A 305 -14.37 3.99 20.22
N LEU A 306 -14.91 4.83 19.37
CA LEU A 306 -16.14 5.58 19.63
C LEU A 306 -17.34 4.66 19.43
N SER A 307 -18.35 4.79 20.27
CA SER A 307 -19.64 4.15 20.03
C SER A 307 -20.39 4.84 18.87
N ALA A 308 -21.37 4.16 18.28
CA ALA A 308 -22.21 4.74 17.23
C ALA A 308 -22.86 6.07 17.66
N HIS A 309 -23.32 6.17 18.93
CA HIS A 309 -23.88 7.39 19.50
C HIS A 309 -22.85 8.54 19.57
N GLN A 310 -21.60 8.24 19.97
CA GLN A 310 -20.55 9.26 20.02
C GLN A 310 -20.17 9.77 18.63
N VAL A 311 -20.18 8.89 17.61
CA VAL A 311 -19.96 9.29 16.21
C VAL A 311 -21.07 10.22 15.74
N GLU A 312 -22.33 9.86 16.01
CA GLU A 312 -23.48 10.69 15.65
C GLU A 312 -23.44 12.07 16.33
N GLU A 313 -23.12 12.11 17.63
CA GLU A 313 -22.97 13.35 18.39
C GLU A 313 -21.84 14.22 17.80
N ALA A 314 -20.68 13.62 17.48
CA ALA A 314 -19.55 14.34 16.88
C ALA A 314 -19.89 14.89 15.49
N CYS A 315 -20.61 14.14 14.67
CA CYS A 315 -21.07 14.61 13.35
C CYS A 315 -21.97 15.84 13.44
N GLN A 316 -22.77 16.01 14.52
CA GLN A 316 -23.67 17.15 14.68
C GLN A 316 -22.96 18.50 14.79
N HIS A 317 -21.67 18.51 15.09
CA HIS A 317 -20.87 19.73 15.14
C HIS A 317 -20.45 20.27 13.76
N PHE A 318 -20.73 19.54 12.69
CA PHE A 318 -20.37 19.88 11.33
C PHE A 318 -21.60 20.04 10.43
N SER A 319 -21.44 20.76 9.32
CA SER A 319 -22.46 20.81 8.27
C SER A 319 -22.61 19.43 7.64
N GLN A 320 -23.83 18.92 7.52
CA GLN A 320 -24.07 17.55 7.05
C GLN A 320 -24.89 17.53 5.76
N VAL A 321 -24.48 16.65 4.86
CA VAL A 321 -25.24 16.26 3.67
C VAL A 321 -25.40 14.74 3.71
N LYS A 322 -26.62 14.25 3.59
CA LYS A 322 -26.89 12.81 3.49
C LYS A 322 -27.37 12.47 2.08
N VAL A 323 -26.74 11.48 1.47
CA VAL A 323 -27.19 10.89 0.21
C VAL A 323 -28.13 9.75 0.58
N ALA A 324 -29.42 9.89 0.30
CA ALA A 324 -30.41 8.89 0.66
C ALA A 324 -31.59 8.87 -0.32
N ASP A 325 -32.12 7.69 -0.60
CA ASP A 325 -33.30 7.52 -1.44
C ASP A 325 -34.61 7.78 -0.68
N ASN A 326 -34.58 7.71 0.64
CA ASN A 326 -35.74 7.82 1.53
C ASN A 326 -35.68 9.11 2.37
N GLY A 327 -36.85 9.68 2.66
CA GLY A 327 -36.99 10.87 3.50
C GLY A 327 -37.51 12.09 2.74
N LYS A 328 -37.55 13.27 3.41
CA LYS A 328 -37.87 14.54 2.75
C LYS A 328 -36.59 15.15 2.18
N PRO A 329 -36.37 15.14 0.85
CA PRO A 329 -35.20 15.72 0.26
C PRO A 329 -35.26 17.25 0.29
N TYR A 330 -34.14 17.91 0.64
CA TYR A 330 -33.98 19.34 0.42
C TYR A 330 -33.51 19.62 -1.02
N THR A 331 -32.73 18.69 -1.60
CA THR A 331 -32.23 18.78 -2.97
C THR A 331 -32.47 17.47 -3.70
N THR A 332 -33.13 17.54 -4.86
CA THR A 332 -33.35 16.40 -5.76
C THR A 332 -32.66 16.69 -7.08
N PHE A 333 -31.81 15.76 -7.51
CA PHE A 333 -31.09 15.87 -8.76
C PHE A 333 -31.91 15.25 -9.90
N LYS A 334 -31.81 15.80 -11.10
CA LYS A 334 -32.45 15.26 -12.30
C LYS A 334 -31.46 14.35 -13.05
N THR A 335 -31.21 13.21 -12.46
CA THR A 335 -30.42 12.16 -13.10
C THR A 335 -31.33 11.02 -13.53
N GLY A 336 -31.08 10.51 -14.73
CA GLY A 336 -31.81 9.39 -15.29
C GLY A 336 -31.02 8.08 -15.18
N THR A 337 -31.70 6.97 -15.41
CA THR A 337 -31.07 5.67 -15.59
C THR A 337 -30.87 5.42 -17.08
N LEU A 338 -29.66 4.99 -17.46
CA LEU A 338 -29.40 4.62 -18.85
C LEU A 338 -30.21 3.36 -19.22
N PRO A 339 -30.90 3.33 -20.37
CA PRO A 339 -31.57 2.12 -20.83
C PRO A 339 -30.55 1.00 -21.10
N ASP A 340 -31.02 -0.24 -21.13
CA ASP A 340 -30.15 -1.38 -21.47
C ASP A 340 -29.63 -1.25 -22.91
N ILE A 341 -28.36 -0.88 -23.04
CA ILE A 341 -27.64 -0.71 -24.29
C ILE A 341 -26.67 -1.87 -24.59
N LYS A 342 -26.63 -2.91 -23.74
CA LYS A 342 -25.74 -4.06 -23.91
C LYS A 342 -25.92 -4.71 -25.28
N PRO A 343 -24.82 -5.01 -26.00
CA PRO A 343 -24.89 -5.66 -27.30
C PRO A 343 -25.49 -7.06 -27.22
N ASN A 344 -26.32 -7.41 -28.16
CA ASN A 344 -26.77 -8.78 -28.33
C ASN A 344 -25.88 -9.50 -29.36
N ILE A 345 -24.87 -10.21 -28.88
CA ILE A 345 -23.86 -10.90 -29.71
C ILE A 345 -24.50 -11.89 -30.68
N LYS A 346 -25.69 -12.45 -30.35
CA LYS A 346 -26.40 -13.41 -31.20
C LYS A 346 -27.26 -12.75 -32.31
N ALA A 347 -27.42 -11.43 -32.26
CA ALA A 347 -28.24 -10.71 -33.23
C ALA A 347 -27.44 -10.36 -34.52
N LYS A 348 -28.14 -10.23 -35.63
CA LYS A 348 -27.52 -9.76 -36.92
C LYS A 348 -26.89 -8.35 -36.79
N LYS A 349 -27.37 -7.52 -35.86
CA LYS A 349 -26.84 -6.20 -35.53
C LYS A 349 -26.63 -6.12 -33.99
N PRO A 350 -25.48 -6.54 -33.50
CA PRO A 350 -25.24 -6.64 -32.05
C PRO A 350 -25.49 -5.32 -31.30
N PHE A 351 -25.11 -4.17 -31.84
CA PHE A 351 -25.18 -2.85 -31.23
C PHE A 351 -26.47 -2.07 -31.57
N SER A 352 -27.53 -2.75 -32.01
CA SER A 352 -28.79 -2.07 -32.38
C SER A 352 -29.41 -1.24 -31.26
N LYS A 353 -29.28 -1.67 -29.98
CA LYS A 353 -29.78 -0.94 -28.83
C LYS A 353 -29.01 0.37 -28.62
N LEU A 354 -27.68 0.34 -28.70
CA LEU A 354 -26.84 1.54 -28.64
C LEU A 354 -27.20 2.52 -29.76
N HIS A 355 -27.36 1.99 -30.98
CA HIS A 355 -27.69 2.81 -32.15
C HIS A 355 -29.07 3.49 -31.99
N ASN A 356 -30.07 2.78 -31.51
CA ASN A 356 -31.39 3.36 -31.24
C ASN A 356 -31.32 4.44 -30.16
N PHE A 357 -30.56 4.19 -29.07
CA PHE A 357 -30.36 5.19 -28.03
C PHE A 357 -29.69 6.46 -28.57
N THR A 358 -28.57 6.35 -29.28
CA THR A 358 -27.83 7.50 -29.81
C THR A 358 -28.59 8.27 -30.89
N GLN A 359 -29.51 7.64 -31.61
CA GLN A 359 -30.39 8.35 -32.55
C GLN A 359 -31.49 9.15 -31.87
N THR A 360 -31.97 8.72 -30.71
CA THR A 360 -33.03 9.39 -29.98
C THR A 360 -32.52 10.42 -28.96
N TYR A 361 -31.28 10.26 -28.51
CA TYR A 361 -30.67 11.13 -27.53
C TYR A 361 -29.94 12.30 -28.21
N ALA A 362 -30.43 13.52 -27.98
CA ALA A 362 -29.90 14.72 -28.63
C ALA A 362 -28.72 15.37 -27.88
N GLY A 363 -28.34 14.83 -26.72
CA GLY A 363 -27.27 15.36 -25.86
C GLY A 363 -25.87 14.86 -26.25
N LYS A 364 -24.86 15.36 -25.52
CA LYS A 364 -23.49 14.91 -25.67
C LYS A 364 -23.29 13.54 -25.01
N ILE A 365 -22.56 12.66 -25.66
CA ILE A 365 -22.23 11.31 -25.16
C ILE A 365 -20.73 11.21 -24.98
N LEU A 366 -20.32 10.85 -23.77
CA LEU A 366 -18.96 10.47 -23.42
C LEU A 366 -18.86 8.97 -23.29
N PHE A 367 -18.05 8.34 -24.12
CA PHE A 367 -17.65 6.96 -23.92
C PHE A 367 -16.43 6.91 -23.02
N THR A 368 -16.39 5.98 -22.08
CA THR A 368 -15.24 5.85 -21.17
C THR A 368 -14.70 4.43 -21.15
N ALA A 369 -13.39 4.33 -21.03
CA ALA A 369 -12.66 3.08 -20.85
C ALA A 369 -11.68 3.21 -19.69
N GLU A 370 -11.39 2.12 -18.98
CA GLU A 370 -10.55 2.15 -17.77
C GLU A 370 -9.07 2.41 -18.05
N SER A 371 -8.58 2.07 -19.26
CA SER A 371 -7.18 2.25 -19.62
C SER A 371 -7.00 2.73 -21.04
N ALA A 372 -5.81 3.24 -21.36
CA ALA A 372 -5.49 3.69 -22.73
C ALA A 372 -5.60 2.55 -23.75
N GLY A 373 -5.17 1.34 -23.43
CA GLY A 373 -5.29 0.18 -24.32
C GLY A 373 -6.74 -0.21 -24.56
N ARG A 374 -7.58 -0.22 -23.52
CA ARG A 374 -9.02 -0.49 -23.63
C ARG A 374 -9.74 0.60 -24.40
N ARG A 375 -9.35 1.85 -24.23
CA ARG A 375 -9.88 2.97 -25.01
C ARG A 375 -9.65 2.76 -26.51
N GLU A 376 -8.45 2.35 -26.94
CA GLU A 376 -8.16 2.07 -28.35
C GLU A 376 -9.03 0.91 -28.91
N ALA A 377 -9.19 -0.15 -28.13
CA ALA A 377 -10.08 -1.27 -28.50
C ALA A 377 -11.55 -0.83 -28.60
N LEU A 378 -12.00 0.04 -27.69
CA LEU A 378 -13.35 0.60 -27.71
C LEU A 378 -13.53 1.53 -28.93
N ILE A 379 -12.55 2.37 -29.26
CA ILE A 379 -12.54 3.23 -30.46
C ILE A 379 -12.69 2.37 -31.72
N GLU A 380 -11.93 1.29 -31.85
CA GLU A 380 -12.04 0.38 -32.99
C GLU A 380 -13.44 -0.24 -33.09
N THR A 381 -14.01 -0.64 -31.95
CA THR A 381 -15.37 -1.18 -31.89
C THR A 381 -16.40 -0.14 -32.30
N LEU A 382 -16.30 1.08 -31.80
CA LEU A 382 -17.20 2.19 -32.13
C LEU A 382 -17.08 2.59 -33.62
N HIS A 383 -15.87 2.63 -34.18
CA HIS A 383 -15.63 2.90 -35.60
C HIS A 383 -16.32 1.87 -36.49
N LYS A 384 -16.27 0.57 -36.17
CA LYS A 384 -16.97 -0.50 -36.88
C LYS A 384 -18.51 -0.32 -36.87
N GLN A 385 -19.03 0.41 -35.86
CA GLN A 385 -20.44 0.77 -35.72
C GLN A 385 -20.80 2.14 -36.32
N GLY A 386 -19.84 2.83 -36.95
CA GLY A 386 -20.05 4.13 -37.60
C GLY A 386 -19.93 5.33 -36.69
N TYR A 387 -19.47 5.15 -35.46
CA TYR A 387 -19.19 6.28 -34.54
C TYR A 387 -17.73 6.75 -34.69
N GLN A 388 -17.53 8.06 -34.64
CA GLN A 388 -16.20 8.67 -34.63
C GLN A 388 -16.05 9.58 -33.40
N PRO A 389 -15.87 9.02 -32.20
CA PRO A 389 -15.76 9.82 -31.02
C PRO A 389 -14.45 10.62 -31.01
N ARG A 390 -14.52 11.89 -30.63
CA ARG A 390 -13.36 12.75 -30.41
C ARG A 390 -12.62 12.29 -29.13
N LEU A 391 -11.30 12.25 -29.17
CA LEU A 391 -10.51 12.02 -27.97
C LEU A 391 -10.59 13.26 -27.06
N ALA A 392 -11.17 13.10 -25.88
CA ALA A 392 -11.17 14.13 -24.83
C ALA A 392 -9.99 13.93 -23.88
N LEU A 393 -9.44 15.03 -23.37
CA LEU A 393 -8.30 15.02 -22.45
C LEU A 393 -8.72 14.97 -20.98
N SER A 394 -9.90 15.53 -20.66
CA SER A 394 -10.45 15.60 -19.32
C SER A 394 -11.98 15.70 -19.35
N TRP A 395 -12.59 15.63 -18.16
CA TRP A 395 -14.01 15.91 -17.98
C TRP A 395 -14.37 17.35 -18.42
N SER A 396 -13.58 18.35 -18.06
CA SER A 396 -13.78 19.75 -18.44
C SER A 396 -13.68 19.94 -19.97
N ASP A 397 -12.67 19.31 -20.62
CA ASP A 397 -12.54 19.33 -22.08
C ASP A 397 -13.75 18.70 -22.77
N PHE A 398 -14.34 17.63 -22.22
CA PHE A 398 -15.59 17.07 -22.75
C PHE A 398 -16.76 18.03 -22.63
N ILE A 399 -16.92 18.70 -21.47
CA ILE A 399 -18.04 19.64 -21.25
C ILE A 399 -17.93 20.85 -22.17
N GLU A 400 -16.76 21.45 -22.29
CA GLU A 400 -16.55 22.69 -23.05
C GLU A 400 -16.60 22.47 -24.57
N ASN A 401 -16.19 21.32 -25.05
CA ASN A 401 -16.11 21.02 -26.47
C ASN A 401 -17.50 20.74 -27.08
N PRO A 402 -17.83 21.28 -28.27
CA PRO A 402 -19.13 21.08 -28.90
C PRO A 402 -19.37 19.68 -29.51
N ALA A 403 -18.38 18.80 -29.54
CA ALA A 403 -18.52 17.45 -30.12
C ALA A 403 -19.61 16.65 -29.44
N LEU A 404 -20.50 16.01 -30.22
CA LEU A 404 -21.58 15.19 -29.70
C LEU A 404 -21.10 13.87 -29.09
N HIS A 405 -20.05 13.29 -29.64
CA HIS A 405 -19.46 12.05 -29.16
C HIS A 405 -18.00 12.26 -28.80
N SER A 406 -17.63 11.91 -27.59
CA SER A 406 -16.24 11.95 -27.12
C SER A 406 -15.88 10.64 -26.44
N ILE A 407 -14.58 10.38 -26.31
CA ILE A 407 -14.06 9.23 -25.59
C ILE A 407 -12.84 9.64 -24.74
N LEU A 408 -12.73 9.10 -23.54
CA LEU A 408 -11.56 9.30 -22.68
C LEU A 408 -11.32 8.09 -21.75
N VAL A 409 -10.18 8.08 -21.06
CA VAL A 409 -9.87 7.12 -20.00
C VAL A 409 -10.45 7.66 -18.69
N SER A 410 -11.21 6.82 -17.98
CA SER A 410 -11.91 7.21 -16.75
C SER A 410 -12.02 6.02 -15.80
N PRO A 411 -11.97 6.23 -14.48
CA PRO A 411 -12.22 5.20 -13.48
C PRO A 411 -13.70 4.90 -13.26
N LEU A 412 -14.63 5.58 -13.97
CA LEU A 412 -16.06 5.42 -13.81
C LEU A 412 -16.50 4.01 -14.21
N GLU A 413 -17.26 3.37 -13.35
CA GLU A 413 -17.78 2.02 -13.55
C GLU A 413 -19.24 2.02 -13.99
N GLU A 414 -20.01 3.00 -13.50
CA GLU A 414 -21.43 3.14 -13.79
C GLU A 414 -21.68 4.27 -14.78
N SER A 415 -22.80 4.20 -15.48
CA SER A 415 -23.21 5.28 -16.38
C SER A 415 -23.74 6.48 -15.64
N LEU A 416 -23.68 7.62 -16.30
CA LEU A 416 -24.22 8.87 -15.83
C LEU A 416 -25.14 9.47 -16.89
N LEU A 417 -26.39 9.77 -16.53
CA LEU A 417 -27.32 10.49 -17.38
C LEU A 417 -27.80 11.75 -16.66
N LEU A 418 -27.35 12.90 -17.12
CA LEU A 418 -27.72 14.22 -16.60
C LEU A 418 -28.78 14.83 -17.54
N GLU A 419 -30.06 14.78 -17.13
CA GLU A 419 -31.18 15.21 -17.97
C GLU A 419 -31.15 16.72 -18.24
N GLU A 420 -30.87 17.54 -17.22
CA GLU A 420 -30.83 19.01 -17.35
C GLU A 420 -29.66 19.50 -18.22
N ALA A 421 -28.52 18.85 -18.07
CA ALA A 421 -27.33 19.20 -18.83
C ALA A 421 -27.28 18.58 -20.24
N ASN A 422 -28.18 17.67 -20.54
CA ASN A 422 -28.16 16.85 -21.75
C ASN A 422 -26.81 16.15 -21.97
N LEU A 423 -26.26 15.55 -20.90
CA LEU A 423 -25.00 14.82 -20.90
C LEU A 423 -25.23 13.35 -20.52
N CYS A 424 -24.55 12.48 -21.26
CA CYS A 424 -24.56 11.04 -20.99
C CYS A 424 -23.15 10.51 -20.97
N VAL A 425 -22.81 9.70 -19.94
CA VAL A 425 -21.58 8.92 -19.88
C VAL A 425 -21.94 7.45 -20.04
N ILE A 426 -21.31 6.80 -20.99
CA ILE A 426 -21.47 5.37 -21.28
C ILE A 426 -20.14 4.69 -20.98
N THR A 427 -20.12 3.86 -19.96
CA THR A 427 -18.89 3.15 -19.60
C THR A 427 -18.68 1.90 -20.46
N GLU A 428 -17.44 1.50 -20.62
CA GLU A 428 -17.08 0.27 -21.34
C GLU A 428 -17.75 -0.97 -20.71
N THR A 429 -17.87 -1.01 -19.40
CA THR A 429 -18.53 -2.10 -18.66
C THR A 429 -19.98 -2.29 -19.08
N GLN A 430 -20.67 -1.21 -19.39
CA GLN A 430 -22.05 -1.29 -19.90
C GLN A 430 -22.14 -1.76 -21.35
N LEU A 431 -21.13 -1.44 -22.16
CA LEU A 431 -21.09 -1.87 -23.56
C LEU A 431 -20.56 -3.30 -23.74
N LEU A 432 -19.58 -3.72 -22.92
CA LEU A 432 -18.87 -4.99 -23.13
C LEU A 432 -19.05 -5.99 -21.97
N GLY A 433 -19.73 -5.60 -20.90
CA GLY A 433 -19.94 -6.41 -19.69
C GLY A 433 -18.94 -6.13 -18.59
N GLU A 434 -19.30 -6.49 -17.35
CA GLU A 434 -18.48 -6.28 -16.17
C GLU A 434 -17.21 -7.12 -16.20
N ARG A 435 -16.09 -6.50 -15.85
CA ARG A 435 -14.83 -7.18 -15.55
C ARG A 435 -14.42 -6.82 -14.12
N VAL A 436 -14.03 -7.83 -13.37
CA VAL A 436 -13.61 -7.65 -11.97
C VAL A 436 -12.22 -7.01 -11.93
N GLN A 437 -12.12 -5.82 -11.34
CA GLN A 437 -10.82 -5.21 -11.04
C GLN A 437 -10.12 -5.99 -9.93
N GLN A 438 -8.89 -6.40 -10.19
CA GLN A 438 -8.01 -6.86 -9.11
C GLN A 438 -7.35 -5.63 -8.47
N SER A 439 -7.69 -5.35 -7.22
CA SER A 439 -7.05 -4.27 -6.46
C SER A 439 -5.56 -4.58 -6.28
N ARG A 440 -4.71 -3.66 -6.75
CA ARG A 440 -3.26 -3.81 -6.63
C ARG A 440 -2.79 -3.41 -5.24
N ARG A 441 -2.23 -4.37 -4.51
CA ARG A 441 -1.17 -4.06 -3.55
C ARG A 441 0.15 -3.92 -4.32
N LYS A 442 0.70 -2.72 -4.38
CA LYS A 442 2.08 -2.51 -4.81
C LYS A 442 3.01 -3.06 -3.71
N GLY A 443 3.47 -4.27 -3.88
CA GLY A 443 4.45 -4.88 -2.99
C GLY A 443 5.16 -6.00 -3.73
N LYS A 444 6.29 -5.72 -4.37
CA LYS A 444 7.22 -6.77 -4.75
C LYS A 444 7.92 -7.26 -3.50
N THR A 445 7.59 -8.45 -3.06
CA THR A 445 8.38 -9.19 -2.09
C THR A 445 9.53 -9.86 -2.81
N THR A 446 10.74 -9.36 -2.61
CA THR A 446 11.96 -10.16 -2.73
C THR A 446 11.92 -11.20 -1.62
N ASP A 447 12.27 -12.45 -1.92
CA ASP A 447 12.26 -13.55 -0.95
C ASP A 447 13.18 -13.22 0.26
N PRO A 448 12.60 -12.98 1.46
CA PRO A 448 13.36 -12.49 2.62
C PRO A 448 14.04 -13.60 3.42
N SER A 449 13.84 -14.87 3.06
CA SER A 449 14.17 -16.00 3.92
C SER A 449 15.68 -16.30 4.03
N ALA A 450 16.52 -15.70 3.18
CA ALA A 450 17.96 -15.97 3.17
C ALA A 450 18.81 -14.94 3.94
N ILE A 451 18.32 -13.72 4.20
CA ILE A 451 19.10 -12.65 4.84
C ILE A 451 18.52 -12.34 6.21
N ILE A 452 19.34 -12.44 7.24
CA ILE A 452 18.98 -11.99 8.60
C ILE A 452 18.93 -10.47 8.59
N ARG A 453 17.74 -9.90 8.68
CA ARG A 453 17.52 -8.45 8.65
C ARG A 453 17.41 -7.82 10.03
N ASN A 454 17.12 -8.63 11.05
CA ASN A 454 16.93 -8.15 12.41
C ASN A 454 17.49 -9.15 13.43
N LEU A 455 18.06 -8.64 14.51
CA LEU A 455 18.58 -9.45 15.63
C LEU A 455 17.53 -10.34 16.28
N THR A 456 16.26 -9.92 16.26
CA THR A 456 15.11 -10.70 16.77
C THR A 456 14.83 -11.96 15.98
N GLU A 457 15.40 -12.10 14.78
CA GLU A 457 15.28 -13.32 13.96
C GLU A 457 16.29 -14.40 14.34
N LEU A 458 17.25 -14.09 15.21
CA LEU A 458 18.29 -15.00 15.66
C LEU A 458 17.96 -15.56 17.04
N GLU A 459 17.65 -16.84 17.12
CA GLU A 459 17.51 -17.55 18.39
C GLU A 459 18.89 -17.91 18.94
N VAL A 460 19.10 -17.72 20.25
CA VAL A 460 20.33 -18.12 20.92
C VAL A 460 20.49 -19.65 20.80
N GLY A 461 21.64 -20.10 20.32
CA GLY A 461 21.91 -21.49 20.01
C GLY A 461 21.67 -21.88 18.56
N ALA A 462 21.05 -21.03 17.75
CA ALA A 462 20.82 -21.30 16.34
C ALA A 462 22.13 -21.30 15.52
N PRO A 463 22.30 -22.22 14.54
CA PRO A 463 23.40 -22.19 13.62
C PRO A 463 23.21 -21.07 12.59
N VAL A 464 24.31 -20.35 12.33
CA VAL A 464 24.39 -19.26 11.34
C VAL A 464 25.60 -19.45 10.45
N VAL A 465 25.57 -18.83 9.27
CA VAL A 465 26.69 -18.88 8.31
C VAL A 465 27.29 -17.49 8.18
N HIS A 466 28.52 -17.34 8.56
CA HIS A 466 29.29 -16.12 8.31
C HIS A 466 30.00 -16.24 6.96
N GLU A 467 29.97 -15.18 6.16
CA GLU A 467 30.51 -15.20 4.79
C GLU A 467 31.97 -15.60 4.72
N GLU A 468 32.80 -15.13 5.66
CA GLU A 468 34.24 -15.42 5.67
C GLU A 468 34.66 -16.62 6.54
N HIS A 469 33.90 -16.87 7.63
CA HIS A 469 34.28 -17.84 8.66
C HIS A 469 33.48 -19.14 8.64
N GLY A 470 32.39 -19.17 7.84
CA GLY A 470 31.54 -20.36 7.68
C GLY A 470 30.55 -20.54 8.84
N ILE A 471 30.18 -21.79 9.11
CA ILE A 471 29.11 -22.14 10.02
C ILE A 471 29.56 -22.02 11.47
N GLY A 472 28.92 -21.16 12.24
CA GLY A 472 29.05 -20.98 13.69
C GLY A 472 27.70 -21.05 14.38
N ARG A 473 27.67 -20.99 15.70
CA ARG A 473 26.46 -20.98 16.54
C ARG A 473 26.32 -19.62 17.23
N TYR A 474 25.16 -19.01 17.12
CA TYR A 474 24.89 -17.73 17.76
C TYR A 474 24.69 -17.91 19.27
N LEU A 475 25.46 -17.18 20.08
CA LEU A 475 25.39 -17.23 21.54
C LEU A 475 24.68 -16.03 22.19
N GLY A 476 24.25 -15.06 21.41
CA GLY A 476 23.66 -13.83 21.90
C GLY A 476 24.50 -12.60 21.68
N LEU A 477 23.99 -11.46 22.15
CA LEU A 477 24.70 -10.18 22.14
C LEU A 477 25.61 -10.04 23.35
N GLN A 478 26.76 -9.43 23.16
CA GLN A 478 27.69 -9.06 24.22
C GLN A 478 28.13 -7.62 24.05
N THR A 479 27.96 -6.83 25.11
CA THR A 479 28.45 -5.46 25.15
C THR A 479 29.94 -5.47 25.51
N ILE A 480 30.78 -4.95 24.63
CA ILE A 480 32.21 -4.80 24.87
C ILE A 480 32.52 -3.32 25.03
N VAL A 481 33.22 -3.00 26.13
CA VAL A 481 33.69 -1.64 26.42
C VAL A 481 35.17 -1.58 26.10
N ASP A 482 35.55 -0.82 25.06
CA ASP A 482 36.93 -0.57 24.69
C ASP A 482 37.18 0.95 24.70
N ASN A 483 38.13 1.39 25.52
CA ASN A 483 38.68 2.77 25.63
C ASN A 483 37.67 3.93 25.50
N SER A 484 36.54 3.86 26.20
CA SER A 484 35.42 4.84 26.20
C SER A 484 34.32 4.64 25.15
N ASN A 485 34.39 3.66 24.25
CA ASN A 485 33.28 3.30 23.37
C ASN A 485 32.64 1.99 23.83
N THR A 486 31.33 2.04 24.07
CA THR A 486 30.52 0.86 24.39
C THR A 486 29.81 0.42 23.11
N ALA A 487 30.12 -0.76 22.58
CA ALA A 487 29.49 -1.29 21.39
C ALA A 487 28.95 -2.71 21.63
N GLU A 488 27.86 -3.04 20.96
CA GLU A 488 27.25 -4.37 21.00
C GLU A 488 27.78 -5.24 19.85
N TYR A 489 28.13 -6.46 20.22
CA TYR A 489 28.66 -7.48 19.30
C TYR A 489 27.82 -8.74 19.36
N LEU A 490 27.56 -9.33 18.18
CA LEU A 490 27.09 -10.71 18.11
C LEU A 490 28.22 -11.67 18.43
N THR A 491 27.98 -12.59 19.32
CA THR A 491 28.93 -13.65 19.68
C THR A 491 28.60 -14.90 18.89
N LEU A 492 29.52 -15.35 18.05
CA LEU A 492 29.42 -16.63 17.33
C LEU A 492 30.45 -17.61 17.87
N GLU A 493 30.01 -18.81 18.23
CA GLU A 493 30.85 -19.92 18.66
C GLU A 493 31.11 -20.88 17.49
N TYR A 494 32.36 -21.25 17.35
CA TYR A 494 32.87 -22.19 16.35
C TYR A 494 33.34 -23.49 16.98
N ALA A 495 33.81 -24.46 16.15
CA ALA A 495 34.30 -25.71 16.65
C ALA A 495 35.45 -25.49 17.66
N LYS A 496 35.50 -26.32 18.71
CA LYS A 496 36.41 -26.23 19.87
C LYS A 496 36.15 -25.07 20.84
N GLY A 497 35.04 -24.39 20.73
CA GLY A 497 34.70 -23.27 21.62
C GLY A 497 35.34 -21.93 21.27
N ASP A 498 35.97 -21.84 20.10
CA ASP A 498 36.50 -20.56 19.59
C ASP A 498 35.35 -19.57 19.35
N ARG A 499 35.53 -18.29 19.65
CA ARG A 499 34.48 -17.26 19.51
C ARG A 499 34.94 -16.11 18.65
N ILE A 500 33.99 -15.57 17.85
CA ILE A 500 34.14 -14.32 17.13
C ILE A 500 33.09 -13.34 17.61
N TYR A 501 33.50 -12.08 17.73
CA TYR A 501 32.66 -10.97 18.05
C TYR A 501 32.47 -10.11 16.80
N ILE A 502 31.22 -10.01 16.33
CA ILE A 502 30.88 -9.31 15.09
C ILE A 502 30.05 -8.08 15.48
N PRO A 503 30.49 -6.87 15.10
CA PRO A 503 29.70 -5.68 15.35
C PRO A 503 28.29 -5.84 14.79
N VAL A 504 27.27 -5.35 15.50
CA VAL A 504 25.85 -5.40 15.04
C VAL A 504 25.69 -4.73 13.66
N ALA A 505 26.49 -3.71 13.35
CA ALA A 505 26.54 -3.07 12.04
C ALA A 505 26.97 -4.01 10.89
N SER A 506 27.61 -5.15 11.20
CA SER A 506 28.06 -6.16 10.23
C SER A 506 27.13 -7.38 10.13
N LEU A 507 25.88 -7.25 10.57
CA LEU A 507 24.87 -8.32 10.52
C LEU A 507 24.65 -8.86 9.10
N HIS A 508 24.86 -8.05 8.08
CA HIS A 508 24.76 -8.44 6.66
C HIS A 508 25.74 -9.55 6.23
N LEU A 509 26.82 -9.78 6.99
CA LEU A 509 27.75 -10.87 6.74
C LEU A 509 27.26 -12.22 7.26
N ILE A 510 26.11 -12.24 7.92
CA ILE A 510 25.55 -13.42 8.56
C ILE A 510 24.25 -13.81 7.85
N SER A 511 24.12 -15.07 7.49
CA SER A 511 22.91 -15.66 6.93
C SER A 511 22.44 -16.86 7.75
N ARG A 512 21.16 -17.21 7.59
CA ARG A 512 20.60 -18.38 8.25
C ARG A 512 21.22 -19.66 7.67
N TYR A 513 21.46 -20.61 8.55
CA TYR A 513 21.83 -21.95 8.14
C TYR A 513 20.59 -22.69 7.62
N THR A 514 20.60 -23.05 6.34
CA THR A 514 19.50 -23.77 5.66
C THR A 514 19.79 -25.25 5.40
N GLY A 515 20.83 -25.80 6.03
CA GLY A 515 21.21 -27.21 5.88
C GLY A 515 20.34 -28.17 6.70
N ALA A 516 20.85 -29.37 6.98
CA ALA A 516 20.19 -30.39 7.83
C ALA A 516 19.85 -29.83 9.23
N SER A 517 19.16 -30.63 10.06
CA SER A 517 18.63 -30.14 11.35
C SER A 517 19.61 -29.24 12.12
N PRO A 518 19.13 -28.13 12.73
CA PRO A 518 19.99 -27.16 13.44
C PRO A 518 20.88 -27.77 14.53
N GLU A 519 20.43 -28.87 15.14
CA GLU A 519 21.14 -29.59 16.21
C GLU A 519 22.43 -30.25 15.71
N ASN A 520 22.46 -30.68 14.44
CA ASN A 520 23.56 -31.40 13.82
C ASN A 520 24.38 -30.54 12.83
N ALA A 521 24.26 -29.21 12.91
CA ALA A 521 25.01 -28.32 12.03
C ALA A 521 26.53 -28.48 12.23
N PRO A 522 27.32 -28.72 11.16
CA PRO A 522 28.78 -28.91 11.27
C PRO A 522 29.43 -27.55 11.50
N LEU A 523 29.87 -27.28 12.74
CA LEU A 523 30.57 -26.05 13.07
C LEU A 523 31.97 -26.08 12.45
N HIS A 524 32.35 -24.98 11.76
CA HIS A 524 33.67 -24.82 11.20
C HIS A 524 34.71 -24.44 12.27
N ARG A 525 35.99 -24.72 11.99
CA ARG A 525 37.09 -24.31 12.86
C ARG A 525 37.70 -23.01 12.35
N LEU A 526 37.87 -22.03 13.23
CA LEU A 526 38.53 -20.77 12.92
C LEU A 526 39.98 -20.98 12.50
N GLY A 527 40.45 -20.21 11.50
CA GLY A 527 41.80 -20.29 10.99
C GLY A 527 42.12 -21.58 10.19
N SER A 528 41.11 -22.41 9.88
CA SER A 528 41.27 -23.57 9.01
C SER A 528 40.82 -23.29 7.59
N ASP A 529 41.45 -23.95 6.61
CA ASP A 529 41.05 -23.85 5.20
C ASP A 529 39.74 -24.61 4.87
N GLN A 530 39.02 -25.12 5.86
CA GLN A 530 37.83 -25.95 5.63
C GLN A 530 36.75 -25.20 4.87
N TRP A 531 36.45 -23.96 5.30
CA TRP A 531 35.44 -23.13 4.67
C TRP A 531 35.84 -22.67 3.27
N SER A 532 37.09 -22.21 3.09
CA SER A 532 37.62 -21.81 1.79
C SER A 532 37.67 -22.98 0.80
N LYS A 533 38.01 -24.19 1.25
CA LYS A 533 37.94 -25.40 0.44
C LYS A 533 36.48 -25.79 0.10
N ALA A 534 35.54 -25.65 1.04
CA ALA A 534 34.14 -25.89 0.78
C ALA A 534 33.57 -24.91 -0.24
N LYS A 535 33.86 -23.61 -0.10
CA LYS A 535 33.47 -22.57 -1.08
C LYS A 535 34.06 -22.87 -2.46
N LYS A 536 35.37 -23.20 -2.54
CA LYS A 536 36.03 -23.53 -3.81
C LYS A 536 35.39 -24.75 -4.48
N LYS A 537 35.14 -25.82 -3.72
CA LYS A 537 34.50 -27.03 -4.24
C LYS A 537 33.07 -26.79 -4.69
N ALA A 538 32.32 -25.92 -4.00
CA ALA A 538 31.01 -25.52 -4.43
C ALA A 538 31.04 -24.66 -5.70
N ALA A 539 32.01 -23.74 -5.81
CA ALA A 539 32.21 -22.92 -7.00
C ALA A 539 32.61 -23.77 -8.23
N GLU A 540 33.48 -24.77 -8.05
CA GLU A 540 33.83 -25.72 -9.13
C GLU A 540 32.59 -26.49 -9.62
N LYS A 541 31.79 -27.03 -8.70
CA LYS A 541 30.53 -27.73 -9.08
C LYS A 541 29.54 -26.81 -9.78
N LEU A 542 29.42 -25.57 -9.32
CA LEU A 542 28.55 -24.57 -9.98
C LEU A 542 29.08 -24.24 -11.39
N HIS A 543 30.39 -24.17 -11.57
CA HIS A 543 31.00 -23.94 -12.88
C HIS A 543 30.69 -25.09 -13.85
N ASP A 544 30.81 -26.36 -13.38
CA ASP A 544 30.50 -27.52 -14.20
C ASP A 544 29.02 -27.56 -14.61
N VAL A 545 28.12 -27.31 -13.67
CA VAL A 545 26.68 -27.23 -13.94
C VAL A 545 26.34 -26.06 -14.88
N ALA A 546 26.99 -24.89 -14.69
CA ALA A 546 26.79 -23.75 -15.58
C ALA A 546 27.30 -24.04 -17.00
N ALA A 547 28.43 -24.73 -17.16
CA ALA A 547 28.96 -25.14 -18.46
C ALA A 547 28.02 -26.13 -19.17
N GLU A 548 27.46 -27.11 -18.43
CA GLU A 548 26.46 -28.05 -18.96
C GLU A 548 25.19 -27.35 -19.41
N LEU A 549 24.69 -26.44 -18.58
CA LEU A 549 23.49 -25.62 -18.92
C LEU A 549 23.74 -24.75 -20.15
N LEU A 550 24.90 -24.09 -20.23
CA LEU A 550 25.24 -23.28 -21.40
C LEU A 550 25.33 -24.11 -22.69
N ASP A 551 25.86 -25.34 -22.64
CA ASP A 551 25.85 -26.24 -23.79
C ASP A 551 24.43 -26.66 -24.21
N ILE A 552 23.54 -26.94 -23.24
CA ILE A 552 22.12 -27.23 -23.50
C ILE A 552 21.44 -26.02 -24.14
N TYR A 553 21.67 -24.81 -23.60
CA TYR A 553 21.12 -23.56 -24.16
C TYR A 553 21.66 -23.30 -25.58
N ALA A 554 22.95 -23.47 -25.81
CA ALA A 554 23.55 -23.29 -27.13
C ALA A 554 22.99 -24.27 -28.17
N ARG A 555 22.82 -25.55 -27.83
CA ARG A 555 22.21 -26.58 -28.69
C ARG A 555 20.73 -26.25 -28.98
N ARG A 556 20.02 -25.67 -28.00
CA ARG A 556 18.62 -25.27 -28.14
C ARG A 556 18.48 -24.04 -29.02
N ALA A 557 19.30 -23.02 -28.81
CA ALA A 557 19.32 -21.79 -29.61
C ALA A 557 19.68 -22.06 -31.09
N ALA A 558 20.46 -23.11 -31.36
CA ALA A 558 20.80 -23.54 -32.72
C ALA A 558 19.63 -24.26 -33.45
N LYS A 559 18.57 -24.69 -32.74
CA LYS A 559 17.40 -25.34 -33.32
C LYS A 559 16.36 -24.31 -33.73
N LYS A 560 15.82 -24.46 -34.93
CA LYS A 560 14.65 -23.67 -35.36
C LYS A 560 13.40 -24.23 -34.71
N GLY A 561 12.65 -23.35 -34.06
CA GLY A 561 11.30 -23.61 -33.54
C GLY A 561 10.23 -23.39 -34.58
N TYR A 562 8.99 -23.68 -34.24
CA TYR A 562 7.83 -23.37 -35.04
C TYR A 562 7.32 -21.96 -34.63
N ALA A 563 7.25 -21.05 -35.59
CA ALA A 563 6.69 -19.73 -35.37
C ALA A 563 5.16 -19.79 -35.56
N PHE A 564 4.41 -19.64 -34.48
CA PHE A 564 2.95 -19.58 -34.52
C PHE A 564 2.47 -18.25 -35.13
N LYS A 565 1.29 -18.25 -35.71
CA LYS A 565 0.67 -17.06 -36.30
C LYS A 565 -0.49 -16.62 -35.43
N LEU A 566 -0.45 -15.37 -34.96
CA LEU A 566 -1.61 -14.76 -34.31
C LEU A 566 -2.79 -14.69 -35.29
N GLY A 567 -3.83 -15.47 -35.00
CA GLY A 567 -5.08 -15.45 -35.79
C GLY A 567 -5.93 -14.21 -35.45
N SER A 568 -6.86 -13.87 -36.35
CA SER A 568 -7.84 -12.79 -36.11
C SER A 568 -8.71 -13.02 -34.87
N ASP A 569 -8.86 -14.28 -34.47
CA ASP A 569 -9.73 -14.70 -33.35
C ASP A 569 -9.06 -14.54 -31.97
N TYR A 570 -7.72 -14.37 -31.97
CA TYR A 570 -6.98 -14.18 -30.72
C TYR A 570 -7.51 -12.99 -29.91
N GLN A 571 -7.79 -11.85 -30.55
CA GLN A 571 -8.30 -10.67 -29.85
C GLN A 571 -9.69 -10.91 -29.26
N MET A 572 -10.55 -11.68 -29.90
CA MET A 572 -11.85 -12.06 -29.35
C MET A 572 -11.69 -12.96 -28.14
N PHE A 573 -10.77 -13.93 -28.22
CA PHE A 573 -10.44 -14.77 -27.08
C PHE A 573 -9.87 -13.95 -25.91
N ALA A 574 -8.91 -13.06 -26.17
CA ALA A 574 -8.34 -12.17 -25.20
C ALA A 574 -9.41 -11.29 -24.50
N ASN A 575 -10.35 -10.74 -25.26
CA ASN A 575 -11.45 -9.93 -24.75
C ASN A 575 -12.52 -10.72 -23.98
N SER A 576 -12.53 -12.05 -24.07
CA SER A 576 -13.45 -12.91 -23.31
C SER A 576 -13.00 -13.13 -21.86
N PHE A 577 -11.77 -12.74 -21.52
CA PHE A 577 -11.27 -12.84 -20.15
C PHE A 577 -12.04 -11.87 -19.24
N PRO A 578 -12.69 -12.38 -18.17
CA PRO A 578 -13.61 -11.58 -17.37
C PRO A 578 -12.93 -10.60 -16.38
N PHE A 579 -11.59 -10.67 -16.27
CA PHE A 579 -10.82 -9.86 -15.35
C PHE A 579 -9.93 -8.87 -16.11
N GLU A 580 -9.57 -7.76 -15.47
CA GLU A 580 -8.54 -6.86 -15.97
C GLU A 580 -7.16 -7.48 -15.78
N GLU A 581 -6.35 -7.46 -16.82
CA GLU A 581 -4.97 -7.94 -16.76
C GLU A 581 -4.12 -6.99 -15.92
N THR A 582 -3.38 -7.51 -14.94
CA THR A 582 -2.38 -6.70 -14.25
C THR A 582 -1.23 -6.38 -15.22
N VAL A 583 -0.42 -5.34 -14.93
CA VAL A 583 0.74 -4.99 -15.77
C VAL A 583 1.70 -6.16 -15.87
N ASP A 584 1.89 -6.93 -14.80
CA ASP A 584 2.76 -8.09 -14.81
C ASP A 584 2.16 -9.24 -15.61
N GLN A 585 0.82 -9.45 -15.55
CA GLN A 585 0.13 -10.42 -16.41
C GLN A 585 0.21 -10.02 -17.88
N ALA A 586 -0.03 -8.75 -18.19
CA ALA A 586 0.07 -8.25 -19.56
C ALA A 586 1.51 -8.37 -20.09
N ALA A 587 2.52 -8.06 -19.28
CA ALA A 587 3.92 -8.23 -19.62
C ALA A 587 4.29 -9.72 -19.84
N ALA A 588 3.79 -10.62 -18.97
CA ALA A 588 4.02 -12.06 -19.11
C ALA A 588 3.33 -12.62 -20.36
N ILE A 589 2.08 -12.21 -20.63
CA ILE A 589 1.34 -12.59 -21.86
C ILE A 589 2.10 -12.11 -23.09
N HIS A 590 2.50 -10.83 -23.13
CA HIS A 590 3.24 -10.27 -24.26
C HIS A 590 4.55 -11.04 -24.51
N ALA A 591 5.32 -11.30 -23.47
CA ALA A 591 6.57 -12.03 -23.58
C ALA A 591 6.39 -13.49 -24.07
N VAL A 592 5.30 -14.17 -23.63
CA VAL A 592 4.95 -15.51 -24.12
C VAL A 592 4.53 -15.48 -25.60
N LEU A 593 3.73 -14.49 -26.00
CA LEU A 593 3.30 -14.32 -27.39
C LEU A 593 4.48 -14.03 -28.32
N GLU A 594 5.40 -13.18 -27.89
CA GLU A 594 6.63 -12.86 -28.63
C GLU A 594 7.48 -14.11 -28.84
N ASP A 595 7.70 -14.90 -27.78
CA ASP A 595 8.44 -16.15 -27.88
C ASP A 595 7.76 -17.15 -28.84
N MET A 596 6.44 -17.33 -28.74
CA MET A 596 5.70 -18.30 -29.58
C MET A 596 5.60 -17.88 -31.04
N THR A 597 5.61 -16.59 -31.34
CA THR A 597 5.61 -16.09 -32.74
C THR A 597 7.02 -16.00 -33.32
N SER A 598 8.05 -16.19 -32.47
CA SER A 598 9.46 -16.25 -32.89
C SER A 598 9.80 -17.62 -33.53
N PRO A 599 10.74 -17.69 -34.46
CA PRO A 599 11.24 -18.95 -35.00
C PRO A 599 12.18 -19.70 -34.02
N GLN A 600 12.28 -19.28 -32.79
CA GLN A 600 13.11 -19.94 -31.75
C GLN A 600 12.22 -20.74 -30.77
N PRO A 601 12.70 -21.88 -30.24
CA PRO A 601 11.94 -22.65 -29.27
C PRO A 601 11.75 -21.84 -27.97
N MET A 602 10.51 -21.67 -27.52
CA MET A 602 10.21 -21.00 -26.24
C MET A 602 10.72 -21.84 -25.05
N ASP A 603 11.35 -21.17 -24.09
CA ASP A 603 11.73 -21.71 -22.79
C ASP A 603 11.53 -20.64 -21.73
N ARG A 604 10.35 -20.61 -21.14
CA ARG A 604 9.95 -19.54 -20.22
C ARG A 604 9.27 -20.12 -18.99
N VAL A 605 9.68 -19.66 -17.83
CA VAL A 605 9.02 -19.95 -16.55
C VAL A 605 8.20 -18.73 -16.15
N VAL A 606 6.90 -18.93 -15.93
CA VAL A 606 5.99 -17.91 -15.42
C VAL A 606 5.76 -18.17 -13.93
N CYS A 607 6.35 -17.32 -13.09
CA CYS A 607 6.22 -17.39 -11.65
C CYS A 607 5.13 -16.45 -11.15
N GLY A 608 4.42 -16.86 -10.10
CA GLY A 608 3.38 -16.06 -9.44
C GLY A 608 2.71 -16.87 -8.35
N ASP A 609 2.12 -16.19 -7.36
CA ASP A 609 1.41 -16.82 -6.26
C ASP A 609 0.12 -17.51 -6.70
N VAL A 610 -0.45 -18.34 -5.82
CA VAL A 610 -1.73 -19.02 -6.08
C VAL A 610 -2.84 -17.97 -6.19
N GLY A 611 -3.67 -18.08 -7.24
CA GLY A 611 -4.75 -17.13 -7.52
C GLY A 611 -4.34 -15.93 -8.40
N PHE A 612 -3.06 -15.72 -8.73
CA PHE A 612 -2.58 -14.58 -9.54
C PHE A 612 -2.75 -14.78 -11.07
N GLY A 613 -3.64 -15.63 -11.48
CA GLY A 613 -4.04 -15.75 -12.91
C GLY A 613 -2.99 -16.35 -13.84
N LYS A 614 -2.03 -17.15 -13.35
CA LYS A 614 -1.07 -17.90 -14.20
C LYS A 614 -1.74 -18.75 -15.28
N THR A 615 -2.93 -19.26 -14.98
CA THR A 615 -3.72 -20.06 -15.90
C THR A 615 -4.11 -19.27 -17.15
N GLU A 616 -4.42 -17.97 -17.00
CA GLU A 616 -4.76 -17.12 -18.17
C GLU A 616 -3.57 -16.98 -19.12
N VAL A 617 -2.36 -16.78 -18.58
CA VAL A 617 -1.14 -16.73 -19.41
C VAL A 617 -0.97 -18.03 -20.21
N ALA A 618 -1.19 -19.17 -19.55
CA ALA A 618 -1.13 -20.49 -20.21
C ALA A 618 -2.25 -20.68 -21.25
N MET A 619 -3.46 -20.22 -20.96
CA MET A 619 -4.60 -20.29 -21.90
C MET A 619 -4.37 -19.44 -23.15
N ARG A 620 -3.77 -18.24 -23.00
CA ARG A 620 -3.37 -17.37 -24.12
C ARG A 620 -2.34 -18.06 -25.03
N ALA A 621 -1.36 -18.73 -24.42
CA ALA A 621 -0.37 -19.52 -25.15
C ALA A 621 -1.00 -20.74 -25.88
N ALA A 622 -1.94 -21.43 -25.22
CA ALA A 622 -2.57 -22.62 -25.82
C ALA A 622 -3.56 -22.29 -26.95
N PHE A 623 -4.08 -21.05 -26.95
CA PHE A 623 -5.03 -20.63 -28.01
C PHE A 623 -4.37 -20.33 -29.36
N ILE A 624 -3.09 -19.96 -29.35
CA ILE A 624 -2.31 -19.69 -30.58
C ILE A 624 -1.92 -20.96 -31.29
#